data_56e9d8acad4270fe764f8c9030dd6df0
#
_entry.id   56e9d8acad4270fe764f8c9030dd6df0
#
_cell.length_a   1.000
_cell.length_b   1.000
_cell.length_c   1.000
_cell.angle_alpha   90.00
_cell.angle_beta   90.00
_cell.angle_gamma   90.00
#
_symmetry.space_group_name_H-M   'P 1'
#
loop_
_entity.id
_entity.type
_entity.pdbx_description
1 polymer ?
#
loop_
_entity_poly.entity_id
_entity_poly.type
_entity_poly.pdbx_seq_one_letter_code
_entity_poly.pdbx_strand_id
1 'polypeptide(L)'
;MVTKNINAVTVKKFIPARNFNSRKGDNGTVLVVGGSYIYHGAPILSSLAALRCGTDLVYTAIPKVNVQSTRAISPNLIVIPLVDQKLTRGTVRKLLGQIPKSLDSATIGMGLAIQDNEALKILVKSLIDSDVRLSLDASALVSDILSLIPNTNSVVTPHVGEFKRLFGDSPPSNLKQRISMVEKYAKEFSVTVLLKGPTDVISDGKSTYLNPKKTPAMTVGGTGDVLSGLVAGMLSKNRDSLESAVAATYINGQAGKIVQRKVGLHMTSMDLIDVLPQAMKPFDRVK
;
A
#
# COMPACT_ATOMS: atom_id res chain seq x y z
N MET A 1 -20.94 3.87 -15.11
CA MET A 1 -20.02 2.92 -14.45
C MET A 1 -20.81 2.03 -13.48
N VAL A 2 -20.36 0.80 -13.24
CA VAL A 2 -21.02 -0.10 -12.29
C VAL A 2 -20.31 0.01 -10.95
N THR A 3 -21.03 0.51 -9.95
CA THR A 3 -20.53 0.59 -8.56
C THR A 3 -20.97 -0.67 -7.80
N LYS A 4 -20.03 -1.37 -7.14
CA LYS A 4 -20.27 -2.62 -6.42
C LYS A 4 -19.78 -2.53 -4.98
N ASN A 5 -20.50 -3.12 -4.03
CA ASN A 5 -19.96 -3.36 -2.70
C ASN A 5 -19.02 -4.57 -2.73
N ILE A 6 -17.87 -4.44 -2.04
CA ILE A 6 -16.90 -5.53 -1.94
C ILE A 6 -17.50 -6.65 -1.07
N ASN A 7 -17.31 -7.89 -1.51
CA ASN A 7 -17.70 -9.08 -0.75
C ASN A 7 -16.63 -10.19 -0.86
N ALA A 8 -16.73 -11.20 -0.03
CA ALA A 8 -15.75 -12.30 0.03
C ALA A 8 -15.63 -13.08 -1.30
N VAL A 9 -16.74 -13.23 -2.04
CA VAL A 9 -16.74 -13.95 -3.34
C VAL A 9 -15.90 -13.21 -4.38
N THR A 10 -16.04 -11.88 -4.43
CA THR A 10 -15.23 -11.01 -5.30
C THR A 10 -13.76 -11.10 -4.93
N VAL A 11 -13.43 -10.96 -3.63
CA VAL A 11 -12.05 -10.99 -3.14
C VAL A 11 -11.40 -12.34 -3.38
N LYS A 12 -12.13 -13.44 -3.25
CA LYS A 12 -11.61 -14.79 -3.53
C LYS A 12 -11.17 -14.95 -4.99
N LYS A 13 -11.78 -14.23 -5.93
CA LYS A 13 -11.37 -14.24 -7.34
C LYS A 13 -10.09 -13.42 -7.56
N PHE A 14 -9.92 -12.33 -6.82
CA PHE A 14 -8.83 -11.38 -6.96
C PHE A 14 -7.52 -11.82 -6.29
N ILE A 15 -7.60 -12.69 -5.29
CA ILE A 15 -6.41 -13.27 -4.66
C ILE A 15 -5.99 -14.52 -5.45
N PRO A 16 -4.82 -14.52 -6.10
CA PRO A 16 -4.37 -15.67 -6.89
C PRO A 16 -4.09 -16.89 -6.01
N ALA A 17 -4.30 -18.09 -6.56
CA ALA A 17 -3.89 -19.34 -5.92
C ALA A 17 -2.37 -19.44 -5.91
N ARG A 18 -1.80 -19.97 -4.81
CA ARG A 18 -0.37 -20.30 -4.72
C ARG A 18 -0.09 -21.60 -5.46
N ASN A 19 1.00 -21.63 -6.24
CA ASN A 19 1.42 -22.87 -6.87
C ASN A 19 2.05 -23.79 -5.84
N PHE A 20 1.70 -25.08 -5.85
CA PHE A 20 2.28 -26.08 -4.94
C PHE A 20 3.81 -26.17 -5.08
N ASN A 21 4.33 -26.01 -6.29
CA ASN A 21 5.75 -26.08 -6.60
C ASN A 21 6.46 -24.73 -6.54
N SER A 22 5.86 -23.71 -5.90
CA SER A 22 6.48 -22.38 -5.78
C SER A 22 7.82 -22.43 -5.08
N ARG A 23 8.78 -21.68 -5.61
CA ARG A 23 10.09 -21.43 -5.02
C ARG A 23 10.12 -20.07 -4.36
N LYS A 24 11.12 -19.79 -3.55
CA LYS A 24 11.35 -18.50 -2.90
C LYS A 24 11.42 -17.37 -3.96
N GLY A 25 10.55 -16.38 -3.83
CA GLY A 25 10.39 -15.26 -4.73
C GLY A 25 9.18 -15.37 -5.67
N ASP A 26 8.70 -16.57 -5.96
CA ASP A 26 7.57 -16.78 -6.89
C ASP A 26 6.24 -16.18 -6.40
N ASN A 27 6.12 -15.97 -5.08
CA ASN A 27 4.90 -15.42 -4.47
C ASN A 27 5.03 -13.94 -4.11
N GLY A 28 5.96 -13.28 -4.73
CA GLY A 28 6.15 -11.83 -4.70
C GLY A 28 7.37 -11.38 -3.90
N THR A 29 7.99 -10.34 -4.43
CA THR A 29 9.10 -9.58 -3.83
C THR A 29 8.69 -8.12 -3.74
N VAL A 30 8.63 -7.57 -2.54
CA VAL A 30 8.13 -6.22 -2.25
C VAL A 30 9.26 -5.32 -1.74
N LEU A 31 9.31 -4.08 -2.23
CA LEU A 31 10.11 -3.00 -1.67
C LEU A 31 9.21 -2.05 -0.89
N VAL A 32 9.60 -1.72 0.33
CA VAL A 32 8.97 -0.67 1.14
C VAL A 32 9.96 0.47 1.30
N VAL A 33 9.59 1.68 0.88
CA VAL A 33 10.44 2.88 1.01
C VAL A 33 9.73 3.89 1.88
N GLY A 34 10.21 4.09 3.10
CA GLY A 34 9.52 4.94 4.06
C GLY A 34 10.37 5.36 5.24
N GLY A 35 9.72 6.03 6.17
CA GLY A 35 10.31 6.43 7.43
C GLY A 35 11.11 7.72 7.38
N SER A 36 11.23 8.29 8.56
CA SER A 36 12.08 9.44 8.88
C SER A 36 12.62 9.27 10.29
N TYR A 37 13.37 10.23 10.78
CA TYR A 37 13.84 10.20 12.17
C TYR A 37 12.69 10.04 13.18
N ILE A 38 11.57 10.72 12.95
CA ILE A 38 10.39 10.70 13.83
C ILE A 38 9.46 9.52 13.51
N TYR A 39 9.17 9.28 12.23
CA TYR A 39 8.17 8.29 11.80
C TYR A 39 8.83 6.98 11.36
N HIS A 40 9.55 6.34 12.28
CA HIS A 40 10.24 5.07 12.00
C HIS A 40 9.30 3.86 11.90
N GLY A 41 8.16 3.90 12.60
CA GLY A 41 7.22 2.78 12.69
C GLY A 41 6.42 2.53 11.42
N ALA A 42 6.10 3.57 10.65
CA ALA A 42 5.24 3.48 9.47
C ALA A 42 5.73 2.47 8.41
N PRO A 43 7.00 2.50 7.96
CA PRO A 43 7.51 1.49 7.02
C PRO A 43 7.62 0.09 7.63
N ILE A 44 7.80 -0.03 8.95
CA ILE A 44 7.81 -1.33 9.63
C ILE A 44 6.42 -1.97 9.57
N LEU A 45 5.37 -1.20 9.87
CA LEU A 45 3.97 -1.65 9.76
C LEU A 45 3.64 -2.11 8.34
N SER A 46 4.01 -1.32 7.32
CA SER A 46 3.81 -1.69 5.92
C SER A 46 4.56 -2.97 5.55
N SER A 47 5.80 -3.11 5.99
CA SER A 47 6.63 -4.29 5.69
C SER A 47 6.08 -5.56 6.33
N LEU A 48 5.67 -5.49 7.59
CA LEU A 48 5.04 -6.60 8.28
C LEU A 48 3.70 -6.99 7.64
N ALA A 49 2.89 -6.00 7.23
CA ALA A 49 1.63 -6.25 6.53
C ALA A 49 1.85 -6.93 5.17
N ALA A 50 2.86 -6.51 4.41
CA ALA A 50 3.24 -7.16 3.16
C ALA A 50 3.66 -8.63 3.38
N LEU A 51 4.46 -8.93 4.41
CA LEU A 51 4.80 -10.30 4.79
C LEU A 51 3.55 -11.12 5.13
N ARG A 52 2.65 -10.56 5.97
CA ARG A 52 1.40 -11.23 6.36
C ARG A 52 0.41 -11.41 5.22
N CYS A 53 0.60 -10.68 4.13
CA CYS A 53 -0.12 -10.90 2.87
C CYS A 53 0.30 -12.20 2.16
N GLY A 54 1.36 -12.88 2.63
CA GLY A 54 1.91 -14.10 2.02
C GLY A 54 2.93 -13.83 0.92
N THR A 55 3.58 -12.67 0.97
CA THR A 55 4.72 -12.32 0.11
C THR A 55 5.98 -13.04 0.59
N ASP A 56 6.81 -13.54 -0.31
CA ASP A 56 8.01 -14.33 0.04
C ASP A 56 9.16 -13.46 0.56
N LEU A 57 9.36 -12.27 -0.03
CA LEU A 57 10.47 -11.38 0.30
C LEU A 57 10.00 -9.94 0.46
N VAL A 58 10.42 -9.29 1.55
CA VAL A 58 10.16 -7.87 1.79
C VAL A 58 11.46 -7.13 2.11
N TYR A 59 11.80 -6.20 1.24
CA TYR A 59 12.93 -5.28 1.41
C TYR A 59 12.41 -3.97 2.00
N THR A 60 12.98 -3.55 3.12
CA THR A 60 12.56 -2.32 3.83
C THR A 60 13.68 -1.30 3.76
N ALA A 61 13.52 -0.29 2.91
CA ALA A 61 14.42 0.84 2.79
C ALA A 61 14.01 1.94 3.78
N ILE A 62 14.85 2.18 4.77
CA ILE A 62 14.57 3.06 5.91
C ILE A 62 15.82 3.87 6.27
N PRO A 63 15.71 5.11 6.81
CA PRO A 63 16.84 5.89 7.24
C PRO A 63 17.82 5.11 8.14
N LYS A 64 19.13 5.28 7.90
CA LYS A 64 20.19 4.54 8.59
C LYS A 64 20.05 4.57 10.11
N VAL A 65 19.56 5.67 10.66
CA VAL A 65 19.34 5.85 12.12
C VAL A 65 18.33 4.84 12.69
N ASN A 66 17.38 4.36 11.87
CA ASN A 66 16.32 3.44 12.29
C ASN A 66 16.60 1.96 11.97
N VAL A 67 17.74 1.64 11.35
CA VAL A 67 18.06 0.28 10.89
C VAL A 67 18.08 -0.73 12.04
N GLN A 68 18.75 -0.39 13.15
CA GLN A 68 18.87 -1.34 14.26
C GLN A 68 17.52 -1.61 14.95
N SER A 69 16.73 -0.56 15.17
CA SER A 69 15.37 -0.73 15.72
C SER A 69 14.48 -1.58 14.79
N THR A 70 14.58 -1.38 13.48
CA THR A 70 13.81 -2.17 12.49
C THR A 70 14.22 -3.64 12.50
N ARG A 71 15.53 -3.94 12.55
CA ARG A 71 16.04 -5.31 12.66
C ARG A 71 15.62 -6.01 13.94
N ALA A 72 15.52 -5.27 15.04
CA ALA A 72 15.08 -5.80 16.33
C ALA A 72 13.60 -6.22 16.33
N ILE A 73 12.76 -5.62 15.47
CA ILE A 73 11.33 -5.94 15.38
C ILE A 73 11.08 -7.29 14.70
N SER A 74 11.82 -7.60 13.64
CA SER A 74 11.60 -8.87 12.92
C SER A 74 12.83 -9.30 12.12
N PRO A 75 13.29 -10.56 12.29
CA PRO A 75 14.34 -11.17 11.49
C PRO A 75 13.90 -11.42 10.03
N ASN A 76 12.61 -11.34 9.72
CA ASN A 76 12.09 -11.61 8.39
C ASN A 76 12.20 -10.39 7.44
N LEU A 77 12.53 -9.20 7.96
CA LEU A 77 12.69 -7.99 7.16
C LEU A 77 14.11 -7.89 6.61
N ILE A 78 14.24 -7.69 5.30
CA ILE A 78 15.52 -7.42 4.65
C ILE A 78 15.71 -5.90 4.65
N VAL A 79 16.51 -5.37 5.58
CA VAL A 79 16.61 -3.92 5.81
C VAL A 79 17.72 -3.31 4.97
N ILE A 80 17.33 -2.34 4.11
CA ILE A 80 18.24 -1.52 3.30
C ILE A 80 18.41 -0.15 3.96
N PRO A 81 19.62 0.24 4.38
CA PRO A 81 19.84 1.56 4.98
C PRO A 81 19.81 2.67 3.92
N LEU A 82 18.91 3.63 4.06
CA LEU A 82 18.99 4.90 3.36
C LEU A 82 20.07 5.76 4.03
N VAL A 83 20.94 6.36 3.23
CA VAL A 83 22.12 7.10 3.74
C VAL A 83 21.68 8.32 4.53
N ASP A 84 20.68 9.04 4.01
CA ASP A 84 20.17 10.27 4.59
C ASP A 84 18.85 10.01 5.37
N GLN A 85 18.52 10.94 6.26
CA GLN A 85 17.23 10.91 6.98
C GLN A 85 16.05 11.38 6.11
N LYS A 86 16.34 11.96 4.95
CA LYS A 86 15.38 12.45 3.95
C LYS A 86 15.69 11.82 2.59
N LEU A 87 14.67 11.70 1.75
CA LEU A 87 14.86 11.25 0.38
C LEU A 87 15.54 12.34 -0.43
N THR A 88 16.77 12.07 -0.87
CA THR A 88 17.57 12.90 -1.74
C THR A 88 17.91 12.16 -3.02
N ARG A 89 18.33 12.85 -4.08
CA ARG A 89 18.77 12.19 -5.33
C ARG A 89 19.94 11.23 -5.10
N GLY A 90 20.86 11.57 -4.18
CA GLY A 90 21.98 10.70 -3.80
C GLY A 90 21.50 9.42 -3.11
N THR A 91 20.54 9.53 -2.18
CA THR A 91 19.91 8.40 -1.51
C THR A 91 19.21 7.48 -2.51
N VAL A 92 18.44 8.04 -3.44
CA VAL A 92 17.74 7.27 -4.47
C VAL A 92 18.71 6.50 -5.35
N ARG A 93 19.78 7.15 -5.84
CA ARG A 93 20.79 6.49 -6.67
C ARG A 93 21.45 5.30 -5.95
N LYS A 94 21.77 5.44 -4.67
CA LYS A 94 22.32 4.34 -3.86
C LYS A 94 21.31 3.23 -3.63
N LEU A 95 20.06 3.57 -3.33
CA LEU A 95 18.97 2.60 -3.15
C LEU A 95 18.78 1.76 -4.41
N LEU A 96 18.67 2.38 -5.58
CA LEU A 96 18.51 1.70 -6.86
C LEU A 96 19.65 0.72 -7.17
N GLY A 97 20.85 0.98 -6.69
CA GLY A 97 21.97 0.04 -6.81
C GLY A 97 21.97 -1.12 -5.80
N GLN A 98 21.08 -1.11 -4.80
CA GLN A 98 21.02 -2.12 -3.74
C GLN A 98 19.77 -2.99 -3.78
N ILE A 99 18.71 -2.56 -4.46
CA ILE A 99 17.48 -3.33 -4.60
C ILE A 99 17.67 -4.49 -5.57
N PRO A 100 16.99 -5.64 -5.33
CA PRO A 100 17.05 -6.77 -6.26
C PRO A 100 16.42 -6.41 -7.61
N LYS A 101 16.92 -7.01 -8.68
CA LYS A 101 16.38 -6.82 -10.05
C LYS A 101 14.98 -7.44 -10.22
N SER A 102 14.62 -8.40 -9.37
CA SER A 102 13.36 -9.16 -9.42
C SER A 102 12.32 -8.61 -8.44
N LEU A 103 12.13 -7.28 -8.40
CA LEU A 103 11.03 -6.69 -7.65
C LEU A 103 9.72 -6.80 -8.42
N ASP A 104 8.65 -7.22 -7.73
CA ASP A 104 7.31 -7.26 -8.29
C ASP A 104 6.51 -5.99 -7.99
N SER A 105 6.66 -5.45 -6.80
CA SER A 105 5.96 -4.23 -6.39
C SER A 105 6.75 -3.43 -5.37
N ALA A 106 6.36 -2.17 -5.21
CA ALA A 106 6.88 -1.31 -4.15
C ALA A 106 5.77 -0.48 -3.52
N THR A 107 5.93 -0.16 -2.22
CA THR A 107 5.14 0.88 -1.57
C THR A 107 6.05 1.99 -1.10
N ILE A 108 5.63 3.24 -1.32
CA ILE A 108 6.48 4.42 -1.11
C ILE A 108 5.66 5.49 -0.37
N GLY A 109 6.26 6.09 0.69
CA GLY A 109 5.78 7.34 1.24
C GLY A 109 5.41 7.33 2.72
N MET A 110 5.13 6.17 3.34
CA MET A 110 4.74 6.08 4.75
C MET A 110 5.83 6.62 5.67
N GLY A 111 5.53 7.74 6.34
CA GLY A 111 6.48 8.42 7.22
C GLY A 111 7.75 8.95 6.54
N LEU A 112 7.82 8.91 5.21
CA LEU A 112 8.98 9.33 4.44
C LEU A 112 9.17 10.84 4.49
N ALA A 113 10.35 11.30 4.87
CA ALA A 113 10.73 12.69 4.71
C ALA A 113 11.32 12.90 3.30
N ILE A 114 10.69 13.74 2.49
CA ILE A 114 11.14 14.07 1.13
C ILE A 114 11.77 15.46 1.17
N GLN A 115 13.03 15.57 0.74
CA GLN A 115 13.71 16.86 0.65
C GLN A 115 13.51 17.52 -0.71
N ASP A 116 13.37 16.71 -1.75
CA ASP A 116 13.32 17.15 -3.13
C ASP A 116 12.35 16.24 -3.91
N ASN A 117 11.31 16.80 -4.47
CA ASN A 117 10.33 16.05 -5.27
C ASN A 117 10.98 15.40 -6.49
N GLU A 118 12.05 15.95 -7.03
CA GLU A 118 12.81 15.30 -8.11
C GLU A 118 13.42 13.97 -7.67
N ALA A 119 13.84 13.84 -6.40
CA ALA A 119 14.30 12.55 -5.89
C ALA A 119 13.17 11.51 -5.88
N LEU A 120 11.96 11.90 -5.49
CA LEU A 120 10.78 11.03 -5.54
C LEU A 120 10.46 10.64 -6.99
N LYS A 121 10.45 11.60 -7.92
CA LYS A 121 10.19 11.35 -9.35
C LYS A 121 11.20 10.37 -9.94
N ILE A 122 12.49 10.53 -9.65
CA ILE A 122 13.55 9.60 -10.10
C ILE A 122 13.27 8.19 -9.56
N LEU A 123 12.94 8.05 -8.28
CA LEU A 123 12.63 6.74 -7.68
C LEU A 123 11.41 6.10 -8.35
N VAL A 124 10.29 6.83 -8.42
CA VAL A 124 9.04 6.36 -9.03
C VAL A 124 9.27 5.95 -10.48
N LYS A 125 9.91 6.82 -11.28
CA LYS A 125 10.20 6.54 -12.68
C LYS A 125 11.08 5.30 -12.85
N SER A 126 12.17 5.18 -12.09
CA SER A 126 13.10 4.05 -12.20
C SER A 126 12.43 2.71 -11.87
N LEU A 127 11.51 2.69 -10.90
CA LEU A 127 10.76 1.49 -10.55
C LEU A 127 9.74 1.13 -11.64
N ILE A 128 9.03 2.12 -12.19
CA ILE A 128 8.09 1.93 -13.31
C ILE A 128 8.83 1.41 -14.54
N ASP A 129 9.97 2.00 -14.90
CA ASP A 129 10.79 1.57 -16.04
C ASP A 129 11.31 0.11 -15.86
N SER A 130 11.30 -0.40 -14.63
CA SER A 130 11.65 -1.79 -14.29
C SER A 130 10.43 -2.72 -14.15
N ASP A 131 9.25 -2.34 -14.61
CA ASP A 131 7.95 -3.08 -14.52
C ASP A 131 7.52 -3.35 -13.05
N VAL A 132 7.96 -2.53 -12.09
CA VAL A 132 7.57 -2.62 -10.69
C VAL A 132 6.24 -1.88 -10.46
N ARG A 133 5.24 -2.58 -9.92
CA ARG A 133 3.91 -2.02 -9.60
C ARG A 133 3.96 -1.22 -8.30
N LEU A 134 3.31 -0.06 -8.27
CA LEU A 134 3.48 0.87 -7.15
C LEU A 134 2.21 1.04 -6.31
N SER A 135 2.38 1.05 -5.00
CA SER A 135 1.46 1.61 -4.01
C SER A 135 2.05 2.93 -3.51
N LEU A 136 1.39 4.04 -3.77
CA LEU A 136 1.86 5.37 -3.36
C LEU A 136 0.95 5.89 -2.26
N ASP A 137 1.54 6.24 -1.11
CA ASP A 137 0.81 6.67 0.08
C ASP A 137 1.48 7.87 0.75
N ALA A 138 0.77 8.53 1.62
CA ALA A 138 1.28 9.57 2.51
C ALA A 138 2.15 10.62 1.80
N SER A 139 3.44 10.72 2.12
CA SER A 139 4.34 11.74 1.57
C SER A 139 4.60 11.61 0.06
N ALA A 140 4.38 10.43 -0.52
CA ALA A 140 4.53 10.24 -1.97
C ALA A 140 3.35 10.80 -2.78
N LEU A 141 2.24 11.14 -2.15
CA LEU A 141 1.05 11.67 -2.80
C LEU A 141 1.19 13.19 -3.05
N VAL A 142 1.95 13.55 -4.06
CA VAL A 142 2.16 14.92 -4.53
C VAL A 142 1.83 15.03 -6.02
N SER A 143 1.40 16.20 -6.50
CA SER A 143 0.99 16.40 -7.91
C SER A 143 2.09 16.06 -8.92
N ASP A 144 3.35 16.21 -8.53
CA ASP A 144 4.53 15.96 -9.37
C ASP A 144 4.61 14.53 -9.93
N ILE A 145 4.01 13.54 -9.23
CA ILE A 145 4.02 12.14 -9.69
C ILE A 145 2.93 11.83 -10.72
N LEU A 146 1.91 12.68 -10.86
CA LEU A 146 0.75 12.40 -11.72
C LEU A 146 1.10 12.22 -13.18
N SER A 147 2.20 12.82 -13.66
CA SER A 147 2.69 12.63 -15.02
C SER A 147 3.43 11.32 -15.26
N LEU A 148 3.81 10.60 -14.19
CA LEU A 148 4.63 9.39 -14.27
C LEU A 148 3.81 8.10 -14.18
N ILE A 149 2.67 8.14 -13.50
CA ILE A 149 1.90 6.95 -13.13
C ILE A 149 0.77 6.51 -14.07
N PRO A 150 0.38 7.25 -15.14
CA PRO A 150 -0.69 6.79 -16.02
C PRO A 150 -0.36 5.45 -16.70
N ASN A 151 -1.33 4.52 -16.65
CA ASN A 151 -1.23 3.17 -17.24
C ASN A 151 -0.07 2.29 -16.68
N THR A 152 0.36 2.53 -15.45
CA THR A 152 1.50 1.82 -14.84
C THR A 152 1.10 0.74 -13.82
N ASN A 153 -0.17 0.35 -13.75
CA ASN A 153 -0.68 -0.52 -12.69
C ASN A 153 -0.36 -0.03 -11.27
N SER A 154 -0.30 1.29 -11.09
CA SER A 154 -0.09 1.93 -9.79
C SER A 154 -1.40 2.14 -9.04
N VAL A 155 -1.32 2.13 -7.72
CA VAL A 155 -2.41 2.47 -6.80
C VAL A 155 -1.99 3.69 -5.98
N VAL A 156 -2.82 4.73 -5.95
CA VAL A 156 -2.69 5.84 -5.00
C VAL A 156 -3.72 5.68 -3.89
N THR A 157 -3.29 5.85 -2.62
CA THR A 157 -4.12 5.56 -1.44
C THR A 157 -4.41 6.78 -0.56
N PRO A 158 -4.95 7.90 -1.12
CA PRO A 158 -5.15 9.13 -0.36
C PRO A 158 -6.28 9.03 0.67
N HIS A 159 -6.12 9.69 1.82
CA HIS A 159 -7.25 10.22 2.58
C HIS A 159 -7.68 11.57 2.00
N VAL A 160 -8.75 12.20 2.52
CA VAL A 160 -9.32 13.45 1.96
C VAL A 160 -8.28 14.56 1.80
N GLY A 161 -7.42 14.78 2.80
CA GLY A 161 -6.39 15.83 2.73
C GLY A 161 -5.28 15.52 1.73
N GLU A 162 -4.89 14.24 1.62
CA GLU A 162 -3.91 13.76 0.62
C GLU A 162 -4.48 13.82 -0.79
N PHE A 163 -5.77 13.52 -0.95
CA PHE A 163 -6.46 13.66 -2.24
C PHE A 163 -6.41 15.10 -2.76
N LYS A 164 -6.69 16.07 -1.87
CA LYS A 164 -6.58 17.50 -2.21
C LYS A 164 -5.15 17.87 -2.61
N ARG A 165 -4.15 17.40 -1.88
CA ARG A 165 -2.73 17.65 -2.20
C ARG A 165 -2.31 17.04 -3.54
N LEU A 166 -2.81 15.84 -3.86
CA LEU A 166 -2.47 15.12 -5.08
C LEU A 166 -3.16 15.71 -6.31
N PHE A 167 -4.48 15.92 -6.23
CA PHE A 167 -5.33 16.27 -7.37
C PHE A 167 -5.80 17.73 -7.42
N GLY A 168 -5.58 18.51 -6.36
CA GLY A 168 -6.03 19.89 -6.26
C GLY A 168 -7.44 20.08 -5.69
N ASP A 169 -8.31 19.06 -5.78
CA ASP A 169 -9.71 19.12 -5.36
C ASP A 169 -9.96 18.37 -4.05
N SER A 170 -10.91 18.85 -3.23
CA SER A 170 -11.32 18.20 -1.99
C SER A 170 -12.53 17.29 -2.22
N PRO A 171 -12.45 16.00 -1.89
CA PRO A 171 -13.61 15.11 -1.96
C PRO A 171 -14.74 15.58 -1.05
N PRO A 172 -15.98 15.73 -1.57
CA PRO A 172 -17.12 16.17 -0.80
C PRO A 172 -17.53 15.13 0.27
N SER A 173 -18.34 15.53 1.26
CA SER A 173 -18.88 14.62 2.28
C SER A 173 -19.93 13.65 1.72
N ASN A 174 -20.69 14.07 0.72
CA ASN A 174 -21.71 13.24 0.08
C ASN A 174 -21.07 12.06 -0.67
N LEU A 175 -21.47 10.83 -0.34
CA LEU A 175 -20.88 9.60 -0.89
C LEU A 175 -21.01 9.52 -2.42
N LYS A 176 -22.17 9.89 -2.99
CA LYS A 176 -22.39 9.82 -4.45
C LYS A 176 -21.44 10.77 -5.20
N GLN A 177 -21.26 11.98 -4.68
CA GLN A 177 -20.35 12.96 -5.26
C GLN A 177 -18.88 12.53 -5.09
N ARG A 178 -18.53 11.90 -3.94
CA ARG A 178 -17.19 11.31 -3.73
C ARG A 178 -16.89 10.22 -4.74
N ILE A 179 -17.84 9.31 -4.99
CA ILE A 179 -17.71 8.27 -6.00
C ILE A 179 -17.42 8.91 -7.36
N SER A 180 -18.26 9.86 -7.81
CA SER A 180 -18.08 10.53 -9.11
C SER A 180 -16.73 11.24 -9.22
N MET A 181 -16.25 11.84 -8.12
CA MET A 181 -14.94 12.52 -8.10
C MET A 181 -13.80 11.51 -8.22
N VAL A 182 -13.82 10.40 -7.47
CA VAL A 182 -12.81 9.35 -7.57
C VAL A 182 -12.79 8.74 -8.97
N GLU A 183 -13.96 8.45 -9.56
CA GLU A 183 -14.08 7.93 -10.93
C GLU A 183 -13.49 8.91 -11.96
N LYS A 184 -13.78 10.21 -11.81
CA LYS A 184 -13.22 11.25 -12.68
C LYS A 184 -11.70 11.21 -12.68
N TYR A 185 -11.06 11.30 -11.50
CA TYR A 185 -9.61 11.38 -11.39
C TYR A 185 -8.92 10.06 -11.74
N ALA A 186 -9.50 8.92 -11.38
CA ALA A 186 -8.99 7.62 -11.78
C ALA A 186 -8.96 7.47 -13.32
N LYS A 187 -10.00 7.94 -14.00
CA LYS A 187 -10.07 7.95 -15.47
C LYS A 187 -9.11 8.95 -16.09
N GLU A 188 -9.08 10.19 -15.57
CA GLU A 188 -8.26 11.29 -16.09
C GLU A 188 -6.78 10.94 -16.06
N PHE A 189 -6.30 10.37 -14.94
CA PHE A 189 -4.90 9.99 -14.76
C PHE A 189 -4.62 8.52 -15.05
N SER A 190 -5.59 7.76 -15.53
CA SER A 190 -5.44 6.32 -15.84
C SER A 190 -4.72 5.54 -14.73
N VAL A 191 -5.15 5.76 -13.46
CA VAL A 191 -4.55 5.19 -12.26
C VAL A 191 -5.63 4.65 -11.33
N THR A 192 -5.34 3.61 -10.56
CA THR A 192 -6.26 3.16 -9.52
C THR A 192 -6.19 4.08 -8.31
N VAL A 193 -7.33 4.67 -7.96
CA VAL A 193 -7.48 5.53 -6.77
C VAL A 193 -8.24 4.79 -5.69
N LEU A 194 -7.63 4.65 -4.51
CA LEU A 194 -8.24 4.15 -3.28
C LEU A 194 -8.41 5.33 -2.31
N LEU A 195 -9.55 6.01 -2.35
CA LEU A 195 -9.87 7.08 -1.41
C LEU A 195 -10.29 6.49 -0.06
N LYS A 196 -9.44 6.69 0.95
CA LYS A 196 -9.69 6.25 2.34
C LYS A 196 -10.78 7.08 3.01
N GLY A 197 -11.68 6.43 3.77
CA GLY A 197 -12.74 7.11 4.52
C GLY A 197 -13.63 6.16 5.32
N PRO A 198 -14.76 6.65 5.87
CA PRO A 198 -15.77 5.79 6.51
C PRO A 198 -16.33 4.72 5.56
N THR A 199 -16.44 5.04 4.28
CA THR A 199 -16.56 4.12 3.16
C THR A 199 -15.38 4.39 2.25
N ASP A 200 -14.51 3.39 2.06
CA ASP A 200 -13.45 3.50 1.06
C ASP A 200 -14.07 3.41 -0.33
N VAL A 201 -13.60 4.25 -1.25
CA VAL A 201 -13.99 4.25 -2.66
C VAL A 201 -12.77 3.88 -3.49
N ILE A 202 -12.86 2.77 -4.25
CA ILE A 202 -11.78 2.26 -5.07
C ILE A 202 -12.23 2.26 -6.53
N SER A 203 -11.50 2.95 -7.41
CA SER A 203 -11.83 3.02 -8.84
C SER A 203 -10.59 3.08 -9.72
N ASP A 204 -10.67 2.47 -10.90
CA ASP A 204 -9.73 2.60 -12.02
C ASP A 204 -10.30 3.50 -13.14
N GLY A 205 -11.44 4.15 -12.90
CA GLY A 205 -12.17 4.94 -13.89
C GLY A 205 -13.07 4.13 -14.83
N LYS A 206 -13.08 2.79 -14.73
CA LYS A 206 -13.98 1.87 -15.46
C LYS A 206 -14.92 1.14 -14.52
N SER A 207 -14.41 0.67 -13.41
CA SER A 207 -15.13 -0.05 -12.36
C SER A 207 -14.89 0.61 -11.02
N THR A 208 -15.92 0.61 -10.16
CA THR A 208 -15.85 1.20 -8.82
C THR A 208 -16.32 0.21 -7.77
N TYR A 209 -15.56 0.12 -6.68
CA TYR A 209 -15.86 -0.71 -5.53
C TYR A 209 -15.95 0.12 -4.25
N LEU A 210 -16.89 -0.27 -3.38
CA LEU A 210 -17.11 0.38 -2.08
C LEU A 210 -16.85 -0.61 -0.95
N ASN A 211 -16.11 -0.15 0.05
CA ASN A 211 -15.85 -0.89 1.29
C ASN A 211 -16.36 -0.09 2.49
N PRO A 212 -17.61 -0.24 2.90
CA PRO A 212 -18.13 0.46 4.07
C PRO A 212 -17.46 -0.08 5.34
N LYS A 213 -16.73 0.79 6.05
CA LYS A 213 -16.10 0.47 7.32
C LYS A 213 -17.10 0.71 8.46
N LYS A 214 -17.41 -0.35 9.19
CA LYS A 214 -18.21 -0.28 10.44
C LYS A 214 -17.31 -0.57 11.65
N THR A 215 -16.13 0.02 11.66
CA THR A 215 -15.08 -0.31 12.62
C THR A 215 -14.40 0.98 13.13
N PRO A 216 -15.05 1.72 14.05
CA PRO A 216 -14.51 2.99 14.57
C PRO A 216 -13.10 2.88 15.16
N ALA A 217 -12.74 1.72 15.73
CA ALA A 217 -11.42 1.45 16.27
C ALA A 217 -10.28 1.65 15.25
N MET A 218 -10.55 1.52 13.94
CA MET A 218 -9.54 1.70 12.87
C MET A 218 -9.14 3.16 12.61
N THR A 219 -9.54 4.10 13.42
CA THR A 219 -9.06 5.49 13.35
C THR A 219 -7.69 5.70 14.01
N VAL A 220 -7.15 4.67 14.66
CA VAL A 220 -5.81 4.72 15.27
C VAL A 220 -4.72 4.87 14.20
N GLY A 221 -3.63 5.57 14.56
CA GLY A 221 -2.48 5.76 13.67
C GLY A 221 -1.85 4.45 13.21
N GLY A 222 -1.36 4.42 11.97
CA GLY A 222 -0.68 3.26 11.38
C GLY A 222 -1.59 2.28 10.62
N THR A 223 -2.92 2.37 10.74
CA THR A 223 -3.84 1.49 9.98
C THR A 223 -3.76 1.73 8.47
N GLY A 224 -3.44 2.97 8.06
CA GLY A 224 -3.14 3.32 6.67
C GLY A 224 -1.83 2.70 6.18
N ASP A 225 -0.80 2.69 7.04
CA ASP A 225 0.49 2.06 6.73
C ASP A 225 0.34 0.55 6.52
N VAL A 226 -0.48 -0.11 7.36
CA VAL A 226 -0.85 -1.54 7.19
C VAL A 226 -1.55 -1.75 5.85
N LEU A 227 -2.52 -0.90 5.49
CA LEU A 227 -3.21 -0.97 4.20
C LEU A 227 -2.26 -0.80 3.02
N SER A 228 -1.34 0.16 3.08
CA SER A 228 -0.35 0.41 2.04
C SER A 228 0.56 -0.81 1.81
N GLY A 229 0.99 -1.47 2.89
CA GLY A 229 1.74 -2.72 2.83
C GLY A 229 0.92 -3.88 2.24
N LEU A 230 -0.36 -4.01 2.59
CA LEU A 230 -1.26 -5.00 2.00
C LEU A 230 -1.46 -4.76 0.50
N VAL A 231 -1.64 -3.49 0.06
CA VAL A 231 -1.76 -3.16 -1.37
C VAL A 231 -0.51 -3.60 -2.12
N ALA A 232 0.69 -3.28 -1.62
CA ALA A 232 1.93 -3.72 -2.24
C ALA A 232 2.06 -5.25 -2.27
N GLY A 233 1.72 -5.94 -1.17
CA GLY A 233 1.72 -7.39 -1.10
C GLY A 233 0.73 -8.05 -2.08
N MET A 234 -0.44 -7.45 -2.32
CA MET A 234 -1.38 -7.91 -3.35
C MET A 234 -0.84 -7.64 -4.77
N LEU A 235 -0.33 -6.43 -5.02
CA LEU A 235 0.30 -6.06 -6.29
C LEU A 235 1.48 -6.98 -6.66
N SER A 236 2.22 -7.50 -5.68
CA SER A 236 3.34 -8.42 -5.97
C SER A 236 2.87 -9.75 -6.55
N LYS A 237 1.63 -10.14 -6.33
CA LYS A 237 1.04 -11.42 -6.76
C LYS A 237 0.01 -11.28 -7.87
N ASN A 238 -0.70 -10.15 -7.94
CA ASN A 238 -1.72 -9.85 -8.94
C ASN A 238 -1.31 -8.59 -9.71
N ARG A 239 -1.28 -8.66 -11.04
CA ARG A 239 -0.90 -7.53 -11.90
C ARG A 239 -2.00 -6.49 -12.06
N ASP A 240 -3.23 -6.78 -11.71
CA ASP A 240 -4.34 -5.83 -11.75
C ASP A 240 -4.34 -4.95 -10.49
N SER A 241 -4.16 -3.65 -10.69
CA SER A 241 -4.10 -2.66 -9.60
C SER A 241 -5.43 -2.47 -8.89
N LEU A 242 -6.56 -2.52 -9.60
CA LEU A 242 -7.90 -2.41 -9.01
C LEU A 242 -8.20 -3.63 -8.15
N GLU A 243 -7.99 -4.84 -8.66
CA GLU A 243 -8.22 -6.09 -7.92
C GLU A 243 -7.35 -6.15 -6.67
N SER A 244 -6.07 -5.75 -6.78
CA SER A 244 -5.13 -5.69 -5.66
C SER A 244 -5.58 -4.70 -4.58
N ALA A 245 -5.99 -3.49 -4.96
CA ALA A 245 -6.49 -2.49 -4.02
C ALA A 245 -7.80 -2.94 -3.34
N VAL A 246 -8.71 -3.55 -4.09
CA VAL A 246 -9.99 -4.07 -3.56
C VAL A 246 -9.75 -5.21 -2.56
N ALA A 247 -8.89 -6.17 -2.90
CA ALA A 247 -8.55 -7.29 -2.01
C ALA A 247 -7.88 -6.80 -0.72
N ALA A 248 -6.87 -5.94 -0.83
CA ALA A 248 -6.16 -5.35 0.32
C ALA A 248 -7.10 -4.59 1.26
N THR A 249 -7.98 -3.76 0.69
CA THR A 249 -8.94 -2.95 1.45
C THR A 249 -9.93 -3.83 2.21
N TYR A 250 -10.43 -4.89 1.57
CA TYR A 250 -11.33 -5.84 2.21
C TYR A 250 -10.65 -6.57 3.37
N ILE A 251 -9.46 -7.11 3.15
CA ILE A 251 -8.69 -7.85 4.17
C ILE A 251 -8.38 -6.93 5.37
N ASN A 252 -7.93 -5.71 5.12
CA ASN A 252 -7.69 -4.72 6.17
C ASN A 252 -8.95 -4.45 7.00
N GLY A 253 -10.10 -4.29 6.35
CA GLY A 253 -11.40 -4.12 7.00
C GLY A 253 -11.85 -5.34 7.80
N GLN A 254 -11.62 -6.58 7.32
CA GLN A 254 -11.91 -7.80 8.07
C GLN A 254 -10.99 -7.95 9.30
N ALA A 255 -9.68 -7.65 9.15
CA ALA A 255 -8.75 -7.62 10.26
C ALA A 255 -9.21 -6.63 11.35
N GLY A 256 -9.61 -5.42 10.98
CA GLY A 256 -10.16 -4.43 11.92
C GLY A 256 -11.39 -4.93 12.67
N LYS A 257 -12.33 -5.62 12.00
CA LYS A 257 -13.49 -6.23 12.67
C LYS A 257 -13.10 -7.32 13.67
N ILE A 258 -12.10 -8.15 13.33
CA ILE A 258 -11.59 -9.20 14.21
C ILE A 258 -10.98 -8.56 15.46
N VAL A 259 -10.10 -7.57 15.28
CA VAL A 259 -9.44 -6.88 16.40
C VAL A 259 -10.46 -6.16 17.29
N GLN A 260 -11.40 -5.39 16.70
CA GLN A 260 -12.42 -4.69 17.49
C GLN A 260 -13.26 -5.62 18.35
N ARG A 261 -13.54 -6.84 17.89
CA ARG A 261 -14.25 -7.85 18.71
C ARG A 261 -13.41 -8.37 19.87
N LYS A 262 -12.06 -8.35 19.74
CA LYS A 262 -11.14 -8.84 20.77
C LYS A 262 -10.81 -7.78 21.84
N VAL A 263 -10.52 -6.55 21.40
CA VAL A 263 -9.96 -5.50 22.26
C VAL A 263 -10.80 -4.21 22.27
N GLY A 264 -11.95 -4.19 21.60
CA GLY A 264 -12.83 -3.01 21.54
C GLY A 264 -12.18 -1.85 20.79
N LEU A 265 -12.27 -0.65 21.38
CA LEU A 265 -11.69 0.58 20.82
C LEU A 265 -10.20 0.76 21.15
N HIS A 266 -9.58 -0.17 21.88
CA HIS A 266 -8.20 -0.06 22.38
C HIS A 266 -7.19 -0.78 21.47
N MET A 267 -7.49 -0.89 20.17
CA MET A 267 -6.61 -1.52 19.21
C MET A 267 -5.40 -0.65 18.85
N THR A 268 -4.32 -1.31 18.47
CA THR A 268 -3.15 -0.74 17.81
C THR A 268 -3.01 -1.29 16.39
N SER A 269 -2.16 -0.69 15.57
CA SER A 269 -1.89 -1.23 14.23
C SER A 269 -1.13 -2.56 14.25
N MET A 270 -0.42 -2.87 15.35
CA MET A 270 0.19 -4.19 15.53
C MET A 270 -0.86 -5.28 15.70
N ASP A 271 -1.96 -5.01 16.41
CA ASP A 271 -3.08 -5.97 16.52
C ASP A 271 -3.67 -6.33 15.16
N LEU A 272 -3.72 -5.37 14.21
CA LEU A 272 -4.12 -5.68 12.82
C LEU A 272 -3.17 -6.68 12.18
N ILE A 273 -1.86 -6.42 12.28
CA ILE A 273 -0.82 -7.28 11.68
C ILE A 273 -0.91 -8.70 12.25
N ASP A 274 -1.17 -8.85 13.54
CA ASP A 274 -1.27 -10.14 14.21
C ASP A 274 -2.48 -10.97 13.72
N VAL A 275 -3.58 -10.32 13.35
CA VAL A 275 -4.78 -11.00 12.87
C VAL A 275 -4.87 -11.11 11.35
N LEU A 276 -3.97 -10.47 10.58
CA LEU A 276 -3.95 -10.58 9.12
C LEU A 276 -3.94 -12.04 8.63
N PRO A 277 -3.15 -12.98 9.20
CA PRO A 277 -3.21 -14.38 8.77
C PRO A 277 -4.60 -14.99 8.94
N GLN A 278 -5.32 -14.67 10.01
CA GLN A 278 -6.68 -15.13 10.23
C GLN A 278 -7.65 -14.52 9.20
N ALA A 279 -7.48 -13.24 8.85
CA ALA A 279 -8.30 -12.56 7.84
C ALA A 279 -8.02 -13.07 6.42
N MET A 280 -6.78 -13.49 6.13
CA MET A 280 -6.34 -14.01 4.83
C MET A 280 -6.74 -15.48 4.61
N LYS A 281 -6.67 -16.33 5.63
CA LYS A 281 -6.86 -17.79 5.57
C LYS A 281 -8.08 -18.25 4.75
N PRO A 282 -9.27 -17.60 4.81
CA PRO A 282 -10.44 -18.01 4.01
C PRO A 282 -10.24 -17.92 2.49
N PHE A 283 -9.22 -17.22 2.04
CA PHE A 283 -8.91 -16.99 0.63
C PHE A 283 -7.74 -17.86 0.13
N ASP A 284 -7.11 -18.62 1.02
CA ASP A 284 -6.00 -19.52 0.64
C ASP A 284 -6.48 -20.58 -0.36
N ARG A 285 -5.73 -20.71 -1.45
CA ARG A 285 -5.92 -21.72 -2.48
C ARG A 285 -4.55 -22.17 -2.97
N VAL A 286 -4.40 -23.48 -3.15
CA VAL A 286 -3.20 -24.10 -3.75
C VAL A 286 -3.61 -24.74 -5.07
N LYS A 287 -2.80 -24.63 -6.11
CA LYS A 287 -2.99 -25.24 -7.42
C LYS A 287 -1.74 -25.96 -7.89
#